data_ebb47a4bb1876447ec5dc5df2fdeaabb
#
_entry.id   ebb47a4bb1876447ec5dc5df2fdeaabb
#
_cell.length_a   1.000
_cell.length_b   1.000
_cell.length_c   1.000
_cell.angle_alpha   90.00
_cell.angle_beta   90.00
_cell.angle_gamma   90.00
#
_symmetry.space_group_name_H-M   'P 1'
#
loop_
_entity.id
_entity.type
_entity.pdbx_description
1 polymer ?
#
loop_
_entity_poly.entity_id
_entity_poly.type
_entity_poly.pdbx_seq_one_letter_code
_entity_poly.pdbx_strand_id
1 'polypeptide(L)'
;MSDADRARPPWSVVLVATGLALVSLLVASTALLLGGGAGDGEQDRASALTAARERTARLTSYDFRTLDADFAAVLATATGDFDRDFRATSEQLRPTFVAAQAVATANVVGAGLESAGGDRAVAVVAVDQVIRTVGAAPRTERNRLRMTLVRPDGTWLVERVQRL
;
A
#
# COMPACT_ATOMS: atom_id res chain seq x y z
N MET A 1 57.77 -31.12 54.04
CA MET A 1 57.78 -31.87 52.81
C MET A 1 56.41 -31.71 52.18
N SER A 2 56.30 -30.81 51.29
CA SER A 2 55.03 -30.34 50.78
C SER A 2 54.97 -30.55 49.30
N ASP A 3 54.07 -31.32 48.82
CA ASP A 3 53.77 -31.49 47.41
C ASP A 3 52.69 -30.45 47.01
N ALA A 4 53.08 -29.62 46.12
CA ALA A 4 52.16 -28.63 45.53
C ALA A 4 51.48 -29.29 44.34
N ASP A 5 50.25 -29.73 44.55
CA ASP A 5 49.35 -30.20 43.49
C ASP A 5 48.87 -29.00 42.65
N ARG A 6 49.46 -28.85 41.47
CA ARG A 6 49.02 -27.85 40.47
C ARG A 6 47.85 -28.43 39.67
N ALA A 7 46.65 -28.10 40.04
CA ALA A 7 45.45 -28.40 39.27
C ALA A 7 45.54 -27.75 37.89
N ARG A 8 45.70 -28.53 36.83
CA ARG A 8 45.60 -28.10 35.43
C ARG A 8 44.12 -27.92 35.11
N PRO A 9 43.72 -26.78 34.53
CA PRO A 9 42.32 -26.62 34.12
C PRO A 9 42.02 -27.62 33.00
N PRO A 10 40.85 -28.30 33.05
CA PRO A 10 40.48 -29.28 32.04
C PRO A 10 40.21 -28.57 30.70
N TRP A 11 41.06 -28.82 29.74
CA TRP A 11 40.95 -28.28 28.37
C TRP A 11 39.58 -28.54 27.72
N SER A 12 38.86 -29.52 28.20
CA SER A 12 37.49 -29.85 27.80
C SER A 12 36.48 -28.73 28.12
N VAL A 13 36.67 -27.98 29.21
CA VAL A 13 35.78 -26.88 29.59
C VAL A 13 35.95 -25.65 28.66
N VAL A 14 37.19 -25.38 28.22
CA VAL A 14 37.48 -24.26 27.31
C VAL A 14 36.94 -24.54 25.92
N LEU A 15 37.03 -25.79 25.43
CA LEU A 15 36.50 -26.17 24.12
C LEU A 15 34.95 -26.15 24.06
N VAL A 16 34.27 -26.50 25.16
CA VAL A 16 32.80 -26.44 25.22
C VAL A 16 32.32 -25.01 25.30
N ALA A 17 33.01 -24.12 26.03
CA ALA A 17 32.65 -22.70 26.13
C ALA A 17 32.82 -21.95 24.77
N THR A 18 33.90 -22.25 24.01
CA THR A 18 34.11 -21.67 22.66
C THR A 18 33.12 -22.21 21.63
N GLY A 19 32.73 -23.49 21.71
CA GLY A 19 31.72 -24.07 20.81
C GLY A 19 30.33 -23.47 21.02
N LEU A 20 29.91 -23.24 22.27
CA LEU A 20 28.64 -22.60 22.59
C LEU A 20 28.58 -21.12 22.15
N ALA A 21 29.68 -20.38 22.24
CA ALA A 21 29.75 -18.98 21.80
C ALA A 21 29.62 -18.86 20.25
N LEU A 22 30.24 -19.78 19.51
CA LEU A 22 30.13 -19.81 18.03
C LEU A 22 28.76 -20.22 17.54
N VAL A 23 28.10 -21.18 18.22
CA VAL A 23 26.72 -21.56 17.90
C VAL A 23 25.74 -20.42 18.20
N SER A 24 25.93 -19.69 19.30
CA SER A 24 25.11 -18.51 19.65
C SER A 24 25.27 -17.38 18.64
N LEU A 25 26.47 -17.15 18.12
CA LEU A 25 26.75 -16.14 17.10
C LEU A 25 26.13 -16.50 15.75
N LEU A 26 26.15 -17.80 15.37
CA LEU A 26 25.52 -18.30 14.14
C LEU A 26 24.00 -18.21 14.20
N VAL A 27 23.37 -18.52 15.35
CA VAL A 27 21.92 -18.41 15.53
C VAL A 27 21.48 -16.93 15.51
N ALA A 28 22.25 -16.03 16.11
CA ALA A 28 21.96 -14.59 16.06
C ALA A 28 22.09 -14.03 14.65
N SER A 29 23.08 -14.47 13.87
CA SER A 29 23.28 -14.03 12.48
C SER A 29 22.17 -14.52 11.54
N THR A 30 21.70 -15.77 11.72
CA THR A 30 20.56 -16.30 10.94
C THR A 30 19.23 -15.63 11.31
N ALA A 31 19.01 -15.29 12.57
CA ALA A 31 17.83 -14.54 13.00
C ALA A 31 17.80 -13.12 12.41
N LEU A 32 18.96 -12.47 12.27
CA LEU A 32 19.07 -11.13 11.67
C LEU A 32 18.82 -11.18 10.13
N LEU A 33 19.24 -12.26 9.45
CA LEU A 33 19.01 -12.47 8.01
C LEU A 33 17.56 -12.90 7.71
N LEU A 34 16.87 -13.56 8.63
CA LEU A 34 15.48 -13.99 8.48
C LEU A 34 14.49 -12.93 8.99
N GLY A 35 14.92 -12.03 9.86
CA GLY A 35 14.10 -10.96 10.44
C GLY A 35 13.88 -9.77 9.53
N GLY A 36 14.78 -9.51 8.58
CA GLY A 36 14.67 -8.38 7.63
C GLY A 36 13.48 -8.48 6.68
N GLY A 37 13.10 -9.70 6.27
CA GLY A 37 12.01 -9.90 5.30
C GLY A 37 10.59 -9.77 5.87
N ALA A 38 10.39 -9.92 7.18
CA ALA A 38 9.05 -9.85 7.76
C ALA A 38 8.61 -8.39 8.02
N GLY A 39 9.54 -7.51 8.39
CA GLY A 39 9.27 -6.09 8.59
C GLY A 39 9.01 -5.33 7.29
N ASP A 40 9.80 -5.62 6.27
CA ASP A 40 9.67 -4.98 4.95
C ASP A 40 8.34 -5.35 4.28
N GLY A 41 7.92 -6.61 4.38
CA GLY A 41 6.64 -7.06 3.84
C GLY A 41 5.42 -6.43 4.52
N GLU A 42 5.46 -6.21 5.84
CA GLU A 42 4.36 -5.55 6.57
C GLU A 42 4.29 -4.06 6.23
N GLN A 43 5.43 -3.39 6.12
CA GLN A 43 5.51 -1.98 5.72
C GLN A 43 5.03 -1.77 4.29
N ASP A 44 5.38 -2.67 3.36
CA ASP A 44 4.90 -2.66 1.99
C ASP A 44 3.38 -2.84 1.92
N ARG A 45 2.81 -3.75 2.70
CA ARG A 45 1.36 -3.94 2.80
C ARG A 45 0.67 -2.71 3.35
N ALA A 46 1.18 -2.10 4.41
CA ALA A 46 0.64 -0.88 5.00
C ALA A 46 0.69 0.29 4.01
N SER A 47 1.79 0.45 3.28
CA SER A 47 1.95 1.50 2.26
C SER A 47 1.01 1.30 1.07
N ALA A 48 0.84 0.07 0.58
CA ALA A 48 -0.10 -0.26 -0.49
C ALA A 48 -1.56 0.03 -0.08
N LEU A 49 -1.93 -0.32 1.17
CA LEU A 49 -3.28 -0.05 1.69
C LEU A 49 -3.54 1.44 1.83
N THR A 50 -2.57 2.22 2.30
CA THR A 50 -2.64 3.68 2.39
C THR A 50 -2.81 4.28 0.99
N ALA A 51 -2.00 3.86 0.03
CA ALA A 51 -2.12 4.28 -1.36
C ALA A 51 -3.51 3.96 -1.94
N ALA A 52 -4.03 2.75 -1.71
CA ALA A 52 -5.36 2.36 -2.19
C ALA A 52 -6.46 3.31 -1.67
N ARG A 53 -6.42 3.66 -0.39
CA ARG A 53 -7.38 4.60 0.23
C ARG A 53 -7.29 5.99 -0.38
N GLU A 54 -6.09 6.54 -0.47
CA GLU A 54 -5.85 7.88 -1.01
C GLU A 54 -6.23 7.98 -2.48
N ARG A 55 -5.84 6.98 -3.30
CA ARG A 55 -6.15 6.96 -4.73
C ARG A 55 -7.65 6.80 -4.97
N THR A 56 -8.34 5.97 -4.17
CA THR A 56 -9.80 5.86 -4.25
C THR A 56 -10.49 7.16 -3.89
N ALA A 57 -10.12 7.81 -2.78
CA ALA A 57 -10.70 9.09 -2.39
C ALA A 57 -10.52 10.14 -3.49
N ARG A 58 -9.33 10.21 -4.09
CA ARG A 58 -9.02 11.15 -5.18
C ARG A 58 -9.78 10.83 -6.47
N LEU A 59 -9.85 9.55 -6.86
CA LEU A 59 -10.58 9.10 -8.04
C LEU A 59 -12.09 9.40 -7.97
N THR A 60 -12.67 9.35 -6.77
CA THR A 60 -14.11 9.50 -6.55
C THR A 60 -14.51 10.87 -6.01
N SER A 61 -13.58 11.83 -5.92
CA SER A 61 -13.85 13.24 -5.59
C SER A 61 -13.56 14.13 -6.80
N TYR A 62 -14.46 15.06 -7.09
CA TYR A 62 -14.28 16.06 -8.14
C TYR A 62 -15.15 17.29 -7.91
N ASP A 63 -14.74 18.42 -8.47
CA ASP A 63 -15.50 19.66 -8.52
C ASP A 63 -15.51 20.18 -9.96
N PHE A 64 -16.69 20.50 -10.50
CA PHE A 64 -16.82 21.03 -11.87
C PHE A 64 -15.97 22.28 -12.13
N ARG A 65 -15.59 23.02 -11.09
CA ARG A 65 -14.77 24.24 -11.16
C ARG A 65 -13.26 23.92 -11.27
N THR A 66 -12.82 22.73 -10.87
CA THR A 66 -11.41 22.33 -10.78
C THR A 66 -11.11 21.02 -11.49
N LEU A 67 -11.98 20.59 -12.45
CA LEU A 67 -11.85 19.29 -13.13
C LEU A 67 -10.47 19.03 -13.73
N ASP A 68 -9.81 20.07 -14.28
CA ASP A 68 -8.48 19.91 -14.85
C ASP A 68 -7.45 19.48 -13.79
N ALA A 69 -7.48 20.14 -12.64
CA ALA A 69 -6.61 19.81 -11.52
C ALA A 69 -6.96 18.44 -10.90
N ASP A 70 -8.26 18.15 -10.77
CA ASP A 70 -8.73 16.89 -10.21
C ASP A 70 -8.33 15.70 -11.10
N PHE A 71 -8.54 15.81 -12.41
CA PHE A 71 -8.16 14.78 -13.37
C PHE A 71 -6.64 14.61 -13.47
N ALA A 72 -5.89 15.73 -13.50
CA ALA A 72 -4.44 15.68 -13.48
C ALA A 72 -3.90 14.97 -12.23
N ALA A 73 -4.53 15.21 -11.07
CA ALA A 73 -4.14 14.57 -9.81
C ALA A 73 -4.41 13.05 -9.80
N VAL A 74 -5.47 12.57 -10.47
CA VAL A 74 -5.71 11.13 -10.68
C VAL A 74 -4.65 10.56 -11.61
N LEU A 75 -4.44 11.20 -12.77
CA LEU A 75 -3.50 10.74 -13.80
C LEU A 75 -2.04 10.71 -13.31
N ALA A 76 -1.64 11.61 -12.42
CA ALA A 76 -0.31 11.61 -11.81
C ALA A 76 0.02 10.31 -11.05
N THR A 77 -1.01 9.52 -10.72
CA THR A 77 -0.87 8.26 -10.00
C THR A 77 -1.48 7.07 -10.74
N ALA A 78 -1.78 7.25 -12.02
CA ALA A 78 -2.31 6.24 -12.93
C ALA A 78 -1.20 5.66 -13.81
N THR A 79 -1.38 4.43 -14.26
CA THR A 79 -0.50 3.78 -15.24
C THR A 79 -1.27 2.73 -16.04
N GLY A 80 -0.66 2.23 -17.12
CA GLY A 80 -1.21 1.14 -17.93
C GLY A 80 -2.57 1.41 -18.53
N ASP A 81 -3.48 0.44 -18.41
CA ASP A 81 -4.82 0.52 -18.97
C ASP A 81 -5.65 1.62 -18.29
N PHE A 82 -5.50 1.76 -16.97
CA PHE A 82 -6.26 2.75 -16.21
C PHE A 82 -5.95 4.19 -16.65
N ASP A 83 -4.68 4.53 -16.91
CA ASP A 83 -4.31 5.87 -17.41
C ASP A 83 -5.01 6.20 -18.74
N ARG A 84 -4.99 5.26 -19.70
CA ARG A 84 -5.63 5.46 -21.01
C ARG A 84 -7.15 5.61 -20.89
N ASP A 85 -7.78 4.69 -20.16
CA ASP A 85 -9.23 4.64 -20.04
C ASP A 85 -9.76 5.84 -19.26
N PHE A 86 -9.04 6.27 -18.21
CA PHE A 86 -9.42 7.44 -17.42
C PHE A 86 -9.29 8.72 -18.26
N ARG A 87 -8.23 8.91 -19.06
CA ARG A 87 -8.11 10.07 -19.97
C ARG A 87 -9.30 10.16 -20.92
N ALA A 88 -9.60 9.06 -21.61
CA ALA A 88 -10.70 9.03 -22.58
C ALA A 88 -12.06 9.31 -21.90
N THR A 89 -12.34 8.65 -20.79
CA THR A 89 -13.61 8.77 -20.07
C THR A 89 -13.78 10.14 -19.43
N SER A 90 -12.74 10.70 -18.83
CA SER A 90 -12.80 12.02 -18.17
C SER A 90 -13.07 13.13 -19.17
N GLU A 91 -12.44 13.12 -20.33
CA GLU A 91 -12.71 14.09 -21.38
C GLU A 91 -14.13 13.97 -21.94
N GLN A 92 -14.62 12.75 -22.13
CA GLN A 92 -15.98 12.50 -22.59
C GLN A 92 -17.04 12.99 -21.58
N LEU A 93 -16.80 12.84 -20.28
CA LEU A 93 -17.73 13.21 -19.22
C LEU A 93 -17.64 14.67 -18.80
N ARG A 94 -16.55 15.37 -19.10
CA ARG A 94 -16.32 16.77 -18.74
C ARG A 94 -17.52 17.69 -19.03
N PRO A 95 -18.10 17.72 -20.26
CA PRO A 95 -19.24 18.58 -20.53
C PRO A 95 -20.43 18.30 -19.64
N THR A 96 -20.66 17.03 -19.28
CA THR A 96 -21.74 16.61 -18.40
C THR A 96 -21.54 17.14 -16.98
N PHE A 97 -20.30 17.02 -16.44
CA PHE A 97 -19.97 17.52 -15.11
C PHE A 97 -20.13 19.05 -15.02
N VAL A 98 -19.69 19.77 -16.06
CA VAL A 98 -19.83 21.24 -16.12
C VAL A 98 -21.29 21.64 -16.22
N ALA A 99 -22.07 21.04 -17.12
CA ALA A 99 -23.49 21.36 -17.31
C ALA A 99 -24.33 21.08 -16.05
N ALA A 100 -24.01 19.99 -15.35
CA ALA A 100 -24.68 19.63 -14.10
C ALA A 100 -24.14 20.39 -12.86
N GLN A 101 -23.07 21.20 -13.00
CA GLN A 101 -22.34 21.80 -11.88
C GLN A 101 -22.01 20.76 -10.80
N ALA A 102 -21.50 19.61 -11.24
CA ALA A 102 -21.36 18.44 -10.40
C ALA A 102 -20.18 18.57 -9.43
N VAL A 103 -20.43 18.32 -8.16
CA VAL A 103 -19.42 18.21 -7.10
C VAL A 103 -19.62 16.87 -6.41
N ALA A 104 -18.55 16.09 -6.30
CA ALA A 104 -18.53 14.83 -5.57
C ALA A 104 -17.47 14.85 -4.47
N THR A 105 -17.87 14.40 -3.29
CA THR A 105 -16.97 14.22 -2.15
C THR A 105 -17.00 12.77 -1.72
N ALA A 106 -15.83 12.14 -1.67
CA ALA A 106 -15.67 10.76 -1.28
C ALA A 106 -15.29 10.62 0.20
N ASN A 107 -15.85 9.60 0.85
CA ASN A 107 -15.45 9.13 2.16
C ASN A 107 -15.14 7.64 2.08
N VAL A 108 -13.86 7.26 2.26
CA VAL A 108 -13.45 5.85 2.30
C VAL A 108 -13.87 5.25 3.65
N VAL A 109 -14.86 4.38 3.61
CA VAL A 109 -15.45 3.76 4.81
C VAL A 109 -14.75 2.46 5.21
N GLY A 110 -14.02 1.83 4.29
CA GLY A 110 -13.23 0.62 4.56
C GLY A 110 -12.28 0.28 3.43
N ALA A 111 -11.18 -0.36 3.75
CA ALA A 111 -10.25 -0.90 2.76
C ALA A 111 -9.51 -2.12 3.30
N GLY A 112 -9.22 -3.08 2.44
CA GLY A 112 -8.45 -4.27 2.73
C GLY A 112 -7.64 -4.72 1.50
N LEU A 113 -6.55 -5.44 1.74
CA LEU A 113 -5.77 -6.07 0.68
C LEU A 113 -6.29 -7.48 0.42
N GLU A 114 -6.61 -7.79 -0.83
CA GLU A 114 -6.81 -9.18 -1.28
C GLU A 114 -5.47 -9.89 -1.43
N SER A 115 -4.47 -9.18 -1.94
CA SER A 115 -3.09 -9.67 -2.07
C SER A 115 -2.10 -8.51 -2.04
N ALA A 116 -0.89 -8.78 -1.57
CA ALA A 116 0.25 -7.88 -1.69
C ALA A 116 1.55 -8.69 -1.65
N GLY A 117 2.45 -8.39 -2.58
CA GLY A 117 3.77 -9.02 -2.67
C GLY A 117 4.65 -8.32 -3.69
N GLY A 118 5.89 -8.02 -3.31
CA GLY A 118 6.81 -7.26 -4.14
C GLY A 118 6.22 -5.91 -4.55
N ASP A 119 6.26 -5.62 -5.83
CA ASP A 119 5.81 -4.35 -6.40
C ASP A 119 4.37 -4.38 -6.92
N ARG A 120 3.54 -5.31 -6.40
CA ARG A 120 2.13 -5.44 -6.81
C ARG A 120 1.22 -5.68 -5.62
N ALA A 121 0.06 -5.00 -5.60
CA ALA A 121 -0.99 -5.23 -4.61
C ALA A 121 -2.37 -5.16 -5.26
N VAL A 122 -3.32 -5.90 -4.70
CA VAL A 122 -4.75 -5.80 -5.02
C VAL A 122 -5.51 -5.44 -3.76
N ALA A 123 -6.23 -4.33 -3.81
CA ALA A 123 -7.03 -3.82 -2.70
C ALA A 123 -8.51 -3.77 -3.06
N VAL A 124 -9.37 -4.00 -2.08
CA VAL A 124 -10.80 -3.69 -2.14
C VAL A 124 -11.07 -2.52 -1.22
N VAL A 125 -11.71 -1.49 -1.76
CA VAL A 125 -12.01 -0.25 -1.06
C VAL A 125 -13.51 0.02 -1.15
N ALA A 126 -14.15 0.22 0.00
CA ALA A 126 -15.51 0.69 0.10
C ALA A 126 -15.51 2.21 0.30
N VAL A 127 -16.27 2.92 -0.52
CA VAL A 127 -16.32 4.38 -0.53
C VAL A 127 -17.76 4.86 -0.65
N ASP A 128 -18.14 5.77 0.20
CA ASP A 128 -19.38 6.55 0.12
C ASP A 128 -19.07 7.87 -0.59
N GLN A 129 -19.79 8.14 -1.68
CA GLN A 129 -19.62 9.34 -2.49
C GLN A 129 -20.89 10.20 -2.42
N VAL A 130 -20.77 11.38 -1.89
CA VAL A 130 -21.87 12.36 -1.88
C VAL A 130 -21.77 13.23 -3.12
N ILE A 131 -22.76 13.15 -3.98
CA ILE A 131 -22.84 13.88 -5.25
C ILE A 131 -23.88 14.97 -5.14
N ARG A 132 -23.49 16.19 -5.50
CA ARG A 132 -24.35 17.38 -5.61
C ARG A 132 -24.35 17.85 -7.06
N THR A 133 -25.52 18.19 -7.56
CA THR A 133 -25.70 18.76 -8.91
C THR A 133 -26.72 19.90 -8.84
N VAL A 134 -26.67 20.83 -9.80
CA VAL A 134 -27.67 21.87 -9.90
C VAL A 134 -29.07 21.28 -10.15
N GLY A 135 -30.07 21.80 -9.47
CA GLY A 135 -31.47 21.41 -9.68
C GLY A 135 -31.88 20.05 -9.09
N ALA A 136 -31.02 19.37 -8.33
CA ALA A 136 -31.34 18.11 -7.70
C ALA A 136 -30.87 18.05 -6.22
N ALA A 137 -31.57 17.25 -5.40
CA ALA A 137 -31.14 16.99 -4.04
C ALA A 137 -29.82 16.19 -4.04
N PRO A 138 -28.93 16.41 -3.05
CA PRO A 138 -27.74 15.60 -2.91
C PRO A 138 -28.07 14.11 -2.80
N ARG A 139 -27.27 13.27 -3.46
CA ARG A 139 -27.40 11.80 -3.37
C ARG A 139 -26.10 11.17 -2.89
N THR A 140 -26.22 10.06 -2.19
CA THR A 140 -25.06 9.26 -1.76
C THR A 140 -25.02 7.98 -2.58
N GLU A 141 -23.89 7.74 -3.21
CA GLU A 141 -23.57 6.49 -3.89
C GLU A 141 -22.58 5.67 -3.07
N ARG A 142 -22.89 4.39 -2.85
CA ARG A 142 -22.02 3.46 -2.15
C ARG A 142 -21.34 2.57 -3.18
N ASN A 143 -20.04 2.70 -3.28
CA ASN A 143 -19.24 1.98 -4.26
C ASN A 143 -18.27 1.03 -3.57
N ARG A 144 -18.00 -0.09 -4.22
CA ARG A 144 -16.90 -1.00 -3.88
C ARG A 144 -16.01 -1.12 -5.10
N LEU A 145 -14.75 -0.81 -4.91
CA LEU A 145 -13.77 -0.82 -5.98
C LEU A 145 -12.69 -1.84 -5.67
N ARG A 146 -12.40 -2.71 -6.64
CA ARG A 146 -11.17 -3.49 -6.66
C ARG A 146 -10.12 -2.71 -7.43
N MET A 147 -9.00 -2.45 -6.79
CA MET A 147 -7.91 -1.65 -7.33
C MET A 147 -6.64 -2.48 -7.41
N THR A 148 -6.05 -2.58 -8.60
CA THR A 148 -4.72 -3.15 -8.78
C THR A 148 -3.70 -2.01 -8.75
N LEU A 149 -2.74 -2.14 -7.86
CA LEU A 149 -1.63 -1.20 -7.66
C LEU A 149 -0.32 -1.86 -8.07
N VAL A 150 0.57 -1.08 -8.69
CA VAL A 150 1.94 -1.46 -9.02
C VAL A 150 2.91 -0.37 -8.57
N ARG A 151 4.16 -0.76 -8.28
CA ARG A 151 5.18 0.14 -7.72
C ARG A 151 6.51 0.03 -8.48
N PRO A 152 6.59 0.44 -9.77
CA PRO A 152 7.79 0.26 -10.57
C PRO A 152 9.01 1.03 -10.02
N ASP A 153 8.81 2.24 -9.46
CA ASP A 153 9.87 3.14 -9.00
C ASP A 153 9.64 3.58 -7.53
N GLY A 154 9.21 2.66 -6.67
CA GLY A 154 8.98 2.94 -5.25
C GLY A 154 7.67 3.68 -4.94
N THR A 155 6.92 4.16 -5.94
CA THR A 155 5.64 4.84 -5.78
C THR A 155 4.50 3.95 -6.26
N TRP A 156 3.48 3.74 -5.42
CA TRP A 156 2.29 2.99 -5.81
C TRP A 156 1.47 3.75 -6.85
N LEU A 157 1.26 3.13 -8.01
CA LEU A 157 0.44 3.63 -9.12
C LEU A 157 -0.77 2.72 -9.31
N VAL A 158 -1.87 3.28 -9.79
CA VAL A 158 -3.10 2.54 -10.14
C VAL A 158 -2.98 2.01 -11.55
N GLU A 159 -2.97 0.70 -11.72
CA GLU A 159 -2.93 0.02 -13.02
C GLU A 159 -4.33 -0.34 -13.52
N ARG A 160 -5.26 -0.67 -12.59
CA ARG A 160 -6.62 -1.08 -12.93
C ARG A 160 -7.60 -0.77 -11.81
N VAL A 161 -8.81 -0.37 -12.18
CA VAL A 161 -9.95 -0.20 -11.27
C VAL A 161 -11.15 -0.95 -11.82
N GLN A 162 -11.84 -1.70 -10.96
CA GLN A 162 -13.06 -2.43 -11.28
C GLN A 162 -14.11 -2.13 -10.22
N ARG A 163 -15.35 -1.87 -10.63
CA ARG A 163 -16.48 -1.80 -9.71
C ARG A 163 -16.95 -3.21 -9.38
N LEU A 164 -17.24 -3.46 -8.10
CA LEU A 164 -17.76 -4.72 -7.58
C LEU A 164 -19.25 -4.66 -7.32
#